data_3982b8b1f664d8c433f01727a41b43b2
#
_entry.id   3982b8b1f664d8c433f01727a41b43b2
#
_cell.length_a   1.000
_cell.length_b   1.000
_cell.length_c   1.000
_cell.angle_alpha   90.00
_cell.angle_beta   90.00
_cell.angle_gamma   90.00
#
_symmetry.space_group_name_H-M   'P 1'
#
loop_
_entity.id
_entity.type
_entity.pdbx_description
1 polymer ?
#
loop_
_entity_poly.entity_id
_entity_poly.type
_entity_poly.pdbx_seq_one_letter_code
_entity_poly.pdbx_strand_id
1 'polypeptide(L)'
;MILGKVSDFLIKHQRLLTYLSIFAALMLLTYLVYDAWIDHDNPTILVTLVVILVLCTIASHLNRRQYILSHFILESAKLINVYAVDLDYRFIAVNKNNIRLMEEVFHFTPKIGDFPMNYLDGEEAARLKVNVDRAKKGETFTFMDTIKAGDKTLYWQNMYSPVYNNRQKVIGVFCCVLDVTEQRVHELEIQKIAYEDVLTRVHNRRYIELAFEECLMRKEERITVIISDLDKFKEANDTFGHATGDKILIEFGDILMKIMPESAVIARIGGDEFAVLLPGVPENQAEFLIKFVQAEMTLKDMWVTASLGAYTDSYQSHKNFVDFCAIADKKMYENKSQKGERR
;
A
#
# COMPACT_ATOMS: atom_id res chain seq x y z
N MET A 1 1.16 0.80 28.96
CA MET A 1 1.30 0.64 30.43
C MET A 1 2.63 0.01 30.86
N ILE A 2 3.19 -0.96 30.11
CA ILE A 2 4.45 -1.65 30.47
C ILE A 2 5.69 -0.83 30.08
N LEU A 3 5.72 -0.14 28.96
CA LEU A 3 6.81 0.77 28.60
C LEU A 3 6.88 2.00 29.51
N GLY A 4 5.72 2.49 29.98
CA GLY A 4 5.69 3.45 31.08
C GLY A 4 6.38 2.86 32.30
N LYS A 5 6.12 1.60 32.62
CA LYS A 5 6.76 0.92 33.78
C LYS A 5 8.25 0.61 33.54
N VAL A 6 8.68 0.27 32.30
CA VAL A 6 10.10 0.04 31.99
C VAL A 6 10.85 1.37 31.85
N SER A 7 10.26 2.39 31.24
CA SER A 7 10.83 3.74 31.26
C SER A 7 10.82 4.31 32.68
N ASP A 8 9.75 4.10 33.44
CA ASP A 8 9.68 4.48 34.84
C ASP A 8 10.65 3.67 35.73
N PHE A 9 10.83 2.38 35.41
CA PHE A 9 11.83 1.53 36.08
C PHE A 9 13.25 1.97 35.73
N LEU A 10 13.58 2.22 34.44
CA LEU A 10 14.89 2.76 34.04
C LEU A 10 15.09 4.19 34.55
N ILE A 11 14.08 5.05 34.48
CA ILE A 11 14.10 6.41 35.02
C ILE A 11 14.22 6.33 36.58
N LYS A 12 13.51 5.41 37.20
CA LYS A 12 13.55 5.19 38.68
C LYS A 12 14.88 4.57 39.12
N HIS A 13 15.43 3.60 38.34
CA HIS A 13 16.76 3.02 38.63
C HIS A 13 17.89 4.00 38.26
N GLN A 14 17.74 4.79 37.24
CA GLN A 14 18.70 5.84 36.89
C GLN A 14 18.66 6.97 37.94
N ARG A 15 17.49 7.30 38.46
CA ARG A 15 17.35 8.17 39.65
C ARG A 15 18.00 7.53 40.88
N LEU A 16 17.73 6.25 41.13
CA LEU A 16 18.33 5.51 42.22
C LEU A 16 19.85 5.41 42.08
N LEU A 17 20.37 5.11 40.88
CA LEU A 17 21.81 5.11 40.61
C LEU A 17 22.43 6.51 40.74
N THR A 18 21.72 7.56 40.34
CA THR A 18 22.16 8.95 40.50
C THR A 18 22.12 9.31 42.00
N TYR A 19 21.08 8.93 42.74
CA TYR A 19 21.03 9.16 44.20
C TYR A 19 22.05 8.31 44.97
N LEU A 20 22.30 7.06 44.54
CA LEU A 20 23.35 6.22 45.12
C LEU A 20 24.74 6.76 44.84
N SER A 21 24.97 7.29 43.63
CA SER A 21 26.26 7.92 43.28
C SER A 21 26.49 9.25 44.03
N ILE A 22 25.42 10.06 44.17
CA ILE A 22 25.48 11.28 45.00
C ILE A 22 25.67 10.94 46.49
N PHE A 23 24.96 9.92 46.98
CA PHE A 23 25.10 9.47 48.37
C PHE A 23 26.47 8.87 48.66
N ALA A 24 26.98 8.00 47.78
CA ALA A 24 28.34 7.45 47.88
C ALA A 24 29.39 8.55 47.80
N ALA A 25 29.18 9.55 46.96
CA ALA A 25 30.08 10.70 46.83
C ALA A 25 30.03 11.61 48.10
N LEU A 26 28.84 11.80 48.66
CA LEU A 26 28.67 12.51 49.94
C LEU A 26 29.31 11.77 51.13
N MET A 27 29.11 10.44 51.20
CA MET A 27 29.78 9.60 52.20
C MET A 27 31.31 9.63 52.07
N LEU A 28 31.78 9.56 50.81
CA LEU A 28 33.21 9.66 50.51
C LEU A 28 33.76 11.05 50.85
N LEU A 29 32.99 12.10 50.53
CA LEU A 29 33.34 13.48 50.87
C LEU A 29 33.36 13.68 52.40
N THR A 30 32.38 13.13 53.15
CA THR A 30 32.39 13.22 54.64
C THR A 30 33.54 12.43 55.24
N TYR A 31 33.85 11.26 54.69
CA TYR A 31 35.03 10.48 55.11
C TYR A 31 36.32 11.25 54.85
N LEU A 32 36.50 11.86 53.70
CA LEU A 32 37.69 12.60 53.34
C LEU A 32 37.82 13.94 54.06
N VAL A 33 36.71 14.61 54.34
CA VAL A 33 36.73 15.81 55.23
C VAL A 33 37.15 15.41 56.62
N TYR A 34 36.67 14.26 57.10
CA TYR A 34 37.06 13.69 58.39
C TYR A 34 38.54 13.30 58.40
N ASP A 35 39.03 12.62 57.36
CA ASP A 35 40.42 12.19 57.19
C ASP A 35 41.38 13.41 57.03
N ALA A 36 41.00 14.41 56.24
CA ALA A 36 41.72 15.67 56.08
C ALA A 36 41.70 16.56 57.36
N TRP A 37 40.67 16.38 58.18
CA TRP A 37 40.61 17.06 59.50
C TRP A 37 41.51 16.40 60.52
N ILE A 38 41.81 15.09 60.40
CA ILE A 38 42.74 14.34 61.22
C ILE A 38 44.16 14.44 60.73
N ASP A 39 44.38 14.41 59.41
CA ASP A 39 45.69 14.43 58.75
C ASP A 39 45.86 15.70 57.88
N HIS A 40 46.55 16.71 58.40
CA HIS A 40 46.64 18.04 57.79
C HIS A 40 47.38 18.11 56.44
N ASP A 41 47.83 16.99 55.81
CA ASP A 41 48.88 17.03 54.83
C ASP A 41 48.47 16.77 53.34
N ASN A 42 47.20 16.59 52.96
CA ASN A 42 46.91 16.31 51.55
C ASN A 42 45.63 16.89 50.95
N PRO A 43 45.52 18.22 50.71
CA PRO A 43 44.35 18.87 50.07
C PRO A 43 44.12 18.42 48.63
N THR A 44 45.12 17.79 47.98
CA THR A 44 45.00 17.32 46.58
C THR A 44 44.04 16.19 46.39
N ILE A 45 43.88 15.26 47.36
CA ILE A 45 42.92 14.14 47.31
C ILE A 45 41.49 14.67 47.35
N LEU A 46 41.22 15.62 48.23
CA LEU A 46 39.91 16.25 48.40
C LEU A 46 39.48 16.97 47.11
N VAL A 47 40.39 17.77 46.52
CA VAL A 47 40.13 18.48 45.25
C VAL A 47 39.89 17.51 44.09
N THR A 48 40.67 16.43 44.00
CA THR A 48 40.53 15.43 42.92
C THR A 48 39.13 14.74 43.00
N LEU A 49 38.67 14.42 44.18
CA LEU A 49 37.39 13.74 44.38
C LEU A 49 36.18 14.68 44.15
N VAL A 50 36.29 15.95 44.51
CA VAL A 50 35.27 16.96 44.16
C VAL A 50 35.20 17.12 42.65
N VAL A 51 36.32 17.15 41.96
CA VAL A 51 36.36 17.22 40.48
C VAL A 51 35.70 15.98 39.85
N ILE A 52 36.02 14.77 40.34
CA ILE A 52 35.40 13.53 39.85
C ILE A 52 33.88 13.56 40.08
N LEU A 53 33.44 13.99 41.26
CA LEU A 53 32.02 14.10 41.57
C LEU A 53 31.30 15.07 40.64
N VAL A 54 31.86 16.24 40.40
CA VAL A 54 31.34 17.24 39.48
C VAL A 54 31.26 16.67 38.05
N LEU A 55 32.34 16.00 37.60
CA LEU A 55 32.36 15.37 36.28
C LEU A 55 31.28 14.25 36.15
N CYS A 56 31.12 13.40 37.18
CA CYS A 56 30.07 12.35 37.21
C CYS A 56 28.65 12.95 37.19
N THR A 57 28.43 14.04 37.93
CA THR A 57 27.13 14.72 37.94
C THR A 57 26.82 15.39 36.61
N ILE A 58 27.79 16.03 35.98
CA ILE A 58 27.70 16.63 34.64
C ILE A 58 27.41 15.52 33.61
N ALA A 59 28.18 14.41 33.62
CA ALA A 59 28.02 13.29 32.70
C ALA A 59 26.60 12.65 32.86
N SER A 60 26.17 12.46 34.09
CA SER A 60 24.80 11.96 34.39
C SER A 60 23.70 12.92 33.91
N HIS A 61 23.90 14.22 34.06
CA HIS A 61 22.96 15.23 33.58
C HIS A 61 22.89 15.30 32.06
N LEU A 62 24.04 15.23 31.38
CA LEU A 62 24.11 15.20 29.90
C LEU A 62 23.46 13.93 29.33
N ASN A 63 23.75 12.76 29.87
CA ASN A 63 23.13 11.51 29.47
C ASN A 63 21.60 11.53 29.70
N ARG A 64 21.13 12.09 30.81
CA ARG A 64 19.70 12.26 31.07
C ARG A 64 19.04 13.18 30.07
N ARG A 65 19.67 14.28 29.70
CA ARG A 65 19.14 15.23 28.71
C ARG A 65 19.04 14.60 27.33
N GLN A 66 20.05 13.86 26.89
CA GLN A 66 20.01 13.12 25.63
C GLN A 66 18.92 12.06 25.61
N TYR A 67 18.76 11.30 26.71
CA TYR A 67 17.71 10.29 26.84
C TYR A 67 16.30 10.92 26.76
N ILE A 68 16.06 12.01 27.51
CA ILE A 68 14.76 12.72 27.49
C ILE A 68 14.48 13.24 26.08
N LEU A 69 15.45 13.82 25.40
CA LEU A 69 15.30 14.38 24.05
C LEU A 69 15.01 13.29 23.01
N SER A 70 15.75 12.19 23.02
CA SER A 70 15.54 11.06 22.10
C SER A 70 14.18 10.40 22.35
N HIS A 71 13.80 10.20 23.61
CA HIS A 71 12.49 9.67 23.97
C HIS A 71 11.35 10.61 23.56
N PHE A 72 11.51 11.93 23.79
CA PHE A 72 10.52 12.93 23.39
C PHE A 72 10.34 12.97 21.86
N ILE A 73 11.42 12.90 21.10
CA ILE A 73 11.38 12.89 19.62
C ILE A 73 10.62 11.65 19.12
N LEU A 74 10.93 10.47 19.66
CA LEU A 74 10.26 9.21 19.30
C LEU A 74 8.77 9.21 19.65
N GLU A 75 8.39 9.81 20.78
CA GLU A 75 7.00 9.81 21.25
C GLU A 75 6.17 10.99 20.71
N SER A 76 6.80 12.09 20.29
CA SER A 76 6.10 13.26 19.75
C SER A 76 5.57 13.05 18.33
N ALA A 77 6.09 12.06 17.61
CA ALA A 77 5.63 11.69 16.27
C ALA A 77 4.30 10.90 16.37
N LYS A 78 3.19 11.61 16.62
CA LYS A 78 1.86 11.02 16.86
C LYS A 78 1.29 10.20 15.70
N LEU A 79 1.81 10.36 14.48
CA LEU A 79 1.34 9.71 13.26
C LEU A 79 2.30 8.64 12.74
N ILE A 80 3.47 8.49 13.35
CA ILE A 80 4.51 7.61 12.85
C ILE A 80 4.69 6.45 13.82
N ASN A 81 4.61 5.23 13.30
CA ASN A 81 4.89 4.02 14.04
C ASN A 81 6.35 3.65 13.81
N VAL A 82 7.12 3.57 14.88
CA VAL A 82 8.58 3.35 14.80
C VAL A 82 8.99 2.22 15.70
N TYR A 83 9.84 1.35 15.16
CA TYR A 83 10.56 0.36 15.95
C TYR A 83 11.97 0.16 15.39
N ALA A 84 12.84 -0.42 16.21
CA ALA A 84 14.14 -0.89 15.76
C ALA A 84 14.41 -2.28 16.33
N VAL A 85 15.13 -3.08 15.56
CA VAL A 85 15.58 -4.42 15.96
C VAL A 85 17.09 -4.51 15.91
N ASP A 86 17.67 -5.37 16.75
CA ASP A 86 19.08 -5.73 16.69
C ASP A 86 19.38 -6.70 15.54
N LEU A 87 20.63 -7.17 15.46
CA LEU A 87 21.05 -8.15 14.44
C LEU A 87 20.43 -9.54 14.65
N ASP A 88 19.90 -9.82 15.85
CA ASP A 88 19.20 -11.04 16.20
C ASP A 88 17.67 -10.87 16.14
N TYR A 89 17.20 -9.81 15.46
CA TYR A 89 15.78 -9.44 15.24
C TYR A 89 14.99 -9.11 16.51
N ARG A 90 15.66 -8.80 17.65
CA ARG A 90 14.96 -8.44 18.88
C ARG A 90 14.67 -6.94 18.91
N PHE A 91 13.50 -6.57 19.40
CA PHE A 91 13.17 -5.16 19.59
C PHE A 91 14.16 -4.46 20.52
N ILE A 92 14.83 -3.40 20.03
CA ILE A 92 15.70 -2.52 20.81
C ILE A 92 15.09 -1.14 21.04
N ALA A 93 14.10 -0.76 20.21
CA ALA A 93 13.32 0.45 20.39
C ALA A 93 11.93 0.24 19.79
N VAL A 94 10.92 0.85 20.40
CA VAL A 94 9.54 0.87 19.90
C VAL A 94 8.84 2.09 20.53
N ASN A 95 8.10 2.87 19.72
CA ASN A 95 7.32 3.98 20.24
C ASN A 95 5.90 3.53 20.62
N LYS A 96 5.19 4.38 21.38
CA LYS A 96 3.82 4.07 21.85
C LYS A 96 2.83 3.85 20.72
N ASN A 97 2.99 4.56 19.61
CA ASN A 97 2.10 4.38 18.46
C ASN A 97 2.28 3.01 17.84
N ASN A 98 3.52 2.55 17.68
CA ASN A 98 3.78 1.21 17.15
C ASN A 98 3.24 0.13 18.09
N ILE A 99 3.38 0.30 19.41
CA ILE A 99 2.81 -0.64 20.38
C ILE A 99 1.29 -0.75 20.19
N ARG A 100 0.61 0.40 20.09
CA ARG A 100 -0.85 0.42 19.89
C ARG A 100 -1.24 -0.23 18.59
N LEU A 101 -0.53 0.08 17.49
CA LEU A 101 -0.76 -0.52 16.19
C LEU A 101 -0.61 -2.04 16.22
N MET A 102 0.46 -2.56 16.84
CA MET A 102 0.69 -4.00 16.97
C MET A 102 -0.39 -4.68 17.85
N GLU A 103 -0.87 -4.00 18.89
CA GLU A 103 -1.95 -4.50 19.74
C GLU A 103 -3.29 -4.55 18.99
N GLU A 104 -3.59 -3.53 18.19
CA GLU A 104 -4.83 -3.44 17.39
C GLU A 104 -4.85 -4.44 16.22
N VAL A 105 -3.74 -4.61 15.52
CA VAL A 105 -3.68 -5.39 14.26
C VAL A 105 -3.27 -6.85 14.54
N PHE A 106 -2.26 -7.07 15.37
CA PHE A 106 -1.68 -8.40 15.61
C PHE A 106 -1.96 -8.95 17.01
N HIS A 107 -2.75 -8.23 17.83
CA HIS A 107 -3.17 -8.64 19.18
C HIS A 107 -2.01 -8.97 20.14
N PHE A 108 -0.84 -8.35 19.94
CA PHE A 108 0.28 -8.46 20.86
C PHE A 108 0.88 -7.10 21.23
N THR A 109 1.44 -7.02 22.44
CA THR A 109 2.08 -5.81 22.97
C THR A 109 3.59 -5.99 22.92
N PRO A 110 4.32 -5.38 21.95
CA PRO A 110 5.76 -5.55 21.83
C PRO A 110 6.52 -4.99 23.03
N LYS A 111 7.55 -5.71 23.46
CA LYS A 111 8.48 -5.32 24.51
C LYS A 111 9.90 -5.34 24.01
N ILE A 112 10.75 -4.51 24.58
CA ILE A 112 12.20 -4.56 24.31
C ILE A 112 12.73 -5.95 24.64
N GLY A 113 13.49 -6.54 23.70
CA GLY A 113 14.04 -7.89 23.80
C GLY A 113 13.15 -8.99 23.20
N ASP A 114 11.86 -8.71 22.92
CA ASP A 114 10.97 -9.67 22.27
C ASP A 114 11.40 -9.91 20.83
N PHE A 115 11.09 -11.11 20.33
CA PHE A 115 11.34 -11.53 18.96
C PHE A 115 10.03 -11.43 18.17
N PRO A 116 9.89 -10.42 17.25
CA PRO A 116 8.62 -10.14 16.58
C PRO A 116 8.03 -11.32 15.81
N MET A 117 8.88 -12.20 15.21
CA MET A 117 8.42 -13.36 14.48
C MET A 117 7.62 -14.39 15.30
N ASN A 118 7.67 -14.31 16.63
CA ASN A 118 6.85 -15.18 17.48
C ASN A 118 5.37 -14.79 17.51
N TYR A 119 5.03 -13.61 17.02
CA TYR A 119 3.71 -13.00 17.11
C TYR A 119 3.06 -12.74 15.74
N LEU A 120 3.82 -12.93 14.66
CA LEU A 120 3.38 -12.74 13.29
C LEU A 120 3.04 -14.09 12.65
N ASP A 121 2.18 -14.10 11.65
CA ASP A 121 1.95 -15.31 10.87
C ASP A 121 3.16 -15.68 10.00
N GLY A 122 3.12 -16.87 9.35
CA GLY A 122 4.26 -17.38 8.60
C GLY A 122 4.69 -16.48 7.44
N GLU A 123 3.73 -15.83 6.75
CA GLU A 123 4.02 -14.93 5.64
C GLU A 123 4.59 -13.60 6.12
N GLU A 124 3.99 -13.01 7.14
CA GLU A 124 4.39 -11.72 7.70
C GLU A 124 5.76 -11.83 8.37
N ALA A 125 5.99 -12.91 9.11
CA ALA A 125 7.30 -13.21 9.69
C ALA A 125 8.39 -13.37 8.63
N ALA A 126 8.09 -14.07 7.51
CA ALA A 126 9.02 -14.24 6.40
C ALA A 126 9.34 -12.91 5.71
N ARG A 127 8.32 -12.07 5.45
CA ARG A 127 8.51 -10.73 4.87
C ARG A 127 9.36 -9.83 5.77
N LEU A 128 9.04 -9.79 7.06
CA LEU A 128 9.83 -9.01 8.03
C LEU A 128 11.29 -9.44 8.01
N LYS A 129 11.55 -10.76 8.05
CA LYS A 129 12.92 -11.31 8.01
C LYS A 129 13.67 -10.88 6.75
N VAL A 130 13.07 -11.04 5.57
CA VAL A 130 13.69 -10.64 4.29
C VAL A 130 14.04 -9.15 4.29
N ASN A 131 13.14 -8.29 4.74
CA ASN A 131 13.34 -6.85 4.75
C ASN A 131 14.41 -6.43 5.76
N VAL A 132 14.42 -7.02 6.96
CA VAL A 132 15.47 -6.78 7.95
C VAL A 132 16.82 -7.27 7.43
N ASP A 133 16.90 -8.43 6.76
CA ASP A 133 18.15 -8.96 6.20
C ASP A 133 18.71 -8.09 5.07
N ARG A 134 17.86 -7.45 4.26
CA ARG A 134 18.29 -6.45 3.28
C ARG A 134 18.89 -5.23 3.95
N ALA A 135 18.21 -4.69 4.95
CA ALA A 135 18.70 -3.53 5.69
C ALA A 135 19.99 -3.83 6.47
N LYS A 136 20.17 -5.03 7.02
CA LYS A 136 21.43 -5.48 7.65
C LYS A 136 22.62 -5.43 6.68
N LYS A 137 22.39 -5.58 5.37
CA LYS A 137 23.43 -5.46 4.33
C LYS A 137 23.75 -4.02 3.96
N GLY A 138 23.09 -3.04 4.60
CA GLY A 138 23.33 -1.62 4.38
C GLY A 138 22.32 -0.95 3.45
N GLU A 139 21.27 -1.66 2.99
CA GLU A 139 20.24 -1.08 2.12
C GLU A 139 19.27 -0.21 2.93
N THR A 140 18.94 0.98 2.41
CA THR A 140 17.78 1.77 2.84
C THR A 140 16.74 1.72 1.74
N PHE A 141 15.52 1.31 2.07
CA PHE A 141 14.45 1.14 1.08
C PHE A 141 13.07 1.29 1.71
N THR A 142 12.10 1.51 0.85
CA THR A 142 10.68 1.52 1.22
C THR A 142 9.99 0.28 0.65
N PHE A 143 9.10 -0.30 1.42
CA PHE A 143 8.31 -1.46 1.05
C PHE A 143 6.84 -1.19 1.37
N MET A 144 5.95 -1.45 0.38
CA MET A 144 4.51 -1.39 0.58
C MET A 144 4.01 -2.75 1.04
N ASP A 145 3.34 -2.78 2.17
CA ASP A 145 2.76 -3.99 2.75
C ASP A 145 1.23 -3.90 2.74
N THR A 146 0.59 -5.03 2.50
CA THR A 146 -0.87 -5.16 2.55
C THR A 146 -1.21 -6.14 3.66
N ILE A 147 -1.83 -5.63 4.72
CA ILE A 147 -2.16 -6.39 5.92
C ILE A 147 -3.67 -6.64 5.96
N LYS A 148 -4.06 -7.88 6.21
CA LYS A 148 -5.46 -8.23 6.46
C LYS A 148 -5.73 -8.20 7.97
N ALA A 149 -6.54 -7.26 8.42
CA ALA A 149 -6.96 -7.11 9.81
C ALA A 149 -8.47 -7.37 9.92
N GLY A 150 -8.86 -8.64 10.10
CA GLY A 150 -10.26 -9.07 10.00
C GLY A 150 -10.82 -8.80 8.59
N ASP A 151 -11.94 -8.07 8.51
CA ASP A 151 -12.57 -7.67 7.25
C ASP A 151 -11.93 -6.45 6.57
N LYS A 152 -10.93 -5.84 7.20
CA LYS A 152 -10.27 -4.63 6.69
C LYS A 152 -8.94 -4.98 6.03
N THR A 153 -8.67 -4.31 4.92
CA THR A 153 -7.35 -4.30 4.28
C THR A 153 -6.65 -3.00 4.63
N LEU A 154 -5.49 -3.10 5.25
CA LEU A 154 -4.62 -1.98 5.60
C LEU A 154 -3.44 -1.93 4.62
N TYR A 155 -3.03 -0.72 4.24
CA TYR A 155 -1.88 -0.47 3.39
C TYR A 155 -0.83 0.29 4.18
N TRP A 156 0.31 -0.36 4.41
CA TRP A 156 1.42 0.22 5.17
C TRP A 156 2.63 0.47 4.30
N GLN A 157 3.16 1.67 4.41
CA GLN A 157 4.44 2.01 3.83
C GLN A 157 5.52 1.86 4.90
N ASN A 158 6.34 0.84 4.76
CA ASN A 158 7.42 0.50 5.67
C ASN A 158 8.75 0.99 5.09
N MET A 159 9.46 1.84 5.82
CA MET A 159 10.82 2.26 5.49
C MET A 159 11.79 1.53 6.39
N TYR A 160 12.74 0.80 5.80
CA TYR A 160 13.81 0.10 6.50
C TYR A 160 15.13 0.81 6.29
N SER A 161 15.90 0.99 7.35
CA SER A 161 17.22 1.63 7.30
C SER A 161 18.18 0.98 8.30
N PRO A 162 19.44 0.73 7.91
CA PRO A 162 20.46 0.23 8.84
C PRO A 162 20.82 1.28 9.89
N VAL A 163 21.02 0.83 11.12
CA VAL A 163 21.53 1.63 12.22
C VAL A 163 23.02 1.35 12.37
N TYR A 164 23.84 2.39 12.31
CA TYR A 164 25.28 2.29 12.39
C TYR A 164 25.83 2.74 13.75
N ASN A 165 26.89 2.09 14.21
CA ASN A 165 27.68 2.60 15.34
C ASN A 165 28.72 3.64 14.87
N ASN A 166 29.48 4.20 15.83
CA ASN A 166 30.52 5.18 15.55
C ASN A 166 31.67 4.66 14.64
N ARG A 167 31.74 3.32 14.45
CA ARG A 167 32.72 2.67 13.57
C ARG A 167 32.16 2.28 12.22
N GLN A 168 31.01 2.85 11.84
CA GLN A 168 30.27 2.56 10.59
C GLN A 168 29.90 1.08 10.43
N LYS A 169 29.75 0.33 11.53
CA LYS A 169 29.27 -1.04 11.50
C LYS A 169 27.77 -1.05 11.79
N VAL A 170 26.99 -1.80 11.00
CA VAL A 170 25.56 -2.01 11.26
C VAL A 170 25.40 -2.74 12.61
N ILE A 171 24.56 -2.18 13.47
CA ILE A 171 24.24 -2.72 14.80
C ILE A 171 22.78 -3.04 14.99
N GLY A 172 21.94 -2.69 14.03
CA GLY A 172 20.51 -2.96 14.03
C GLY A 172 19.84 -2.38 12.80
N VAL A 173 18.53 -2.51 12.75
CA VAL A 173 17.67 -1.99 11.68
C VAL A 173 16.55 -1.16 12.29
N PHE A 174 16.39 0.04 11.78
CA PHE A 174 15.30 0.94 12.07
C PHE A 174 14.18 0.72 11.06
N CYS A 175 12.94 0.68 11.53
CA CYS A 175 11.76 0.63 10.71
C CYS A 175 10.77 1.74 11.09
N CYS A 176 10.31 2.46 10.09
CA CYS A 176 9.24 3.44 10.19
C CYS A 176 8.04 2.92 9.40
N VAL A 177 6.90 2.77 10.05
CA VAL A 177 5.64 2.29 9.46
C VAL A 177 4.67 3.46 9.37
N LEU A 178 4.26 3.78 8.16
CA LEU A 178 3.24 4.78 7.88
C LEU A 178 1.98 4.07 7.38
N ASP A 179 0.86 4.28 8.05
CA ASP A 179 -0.44 3.85 7.55
C ASP A 179 -0.88 4.80 6.44
N VAL A 180 -0.98 4.27 5.23
CA VAL A 180 -1.41 4.99 4.03
C VAL A 180 -2.76 4.47 3.51
N THR A 181 -3.51 3.76 4.35
CA THR A 181 -4.76 3.07 3.96
C THR A 181 -5.76 4.06 3.39
N GLU A 182 -6.02 5.16 4.10
CA GLU A 182 -6.97 6.18 3.64
C GLU A 182 -6.56 6.78 2.29
N GLN A 183 -5.29 7.15 2.16
CA GLN A 183 -4.75 7.68 0.91
C GLN A 183 -4.89 6.66 -0.22
N ARG A 184 -4.54 5.39 0.03
CA ARG A 184 -4.58 4.33 -0.99
C ARG A 184 -6.01 3.99 -1.42
N VAL A 185 -6.94 3.95 -0.48
CA VAL A 185 -8.37 3.76 -0.80
C VAL A 185 -8.88 4.90 -1.66
N HIS A 186 -8.59 6.15 -1.32
CA HIS A 186 -8.98 7.30 -2.13
C HIS A 186 -8.35 7.27 -3.53
N GLU A 187 -7.06 6.89 -3.66
CA GLU A 187 -6.43 6.73 -4.97
C GLU A 187 -7.15 5.70 -5.83
N LEU A 188 -7.49 4.54 -5.23
CA LEU A 188 -8.22 3.48 -5.92
C LEU A 188 -9.65 3.92 -6.32
N GLU A 189 -10.34 4.66 -5.45
CA GLU A 189 -11.66 5.23 -5.75
C GLU A 189 -11.58 6.25 -6.90
N ILE A 190 -10.59 7.14 -6.88
CA ILE A 190 -10.35 8.09 -7.97
C ILE A 190 -10.06 7.35 -9.29
N GLN A 191 -9.25 6.29 -9.25
CA GLN A 191 -8.98 5.47 -10.43
C GLN A 191 -10.26 4.82 -10.96
N LYS A 192 -11.09 4.23 -10.09
CA LYS A 192 -12.39 3.65 -10.49
C LYS A 192 -13.27 4.69 -11.17
N ILE A 193 -13.48 5.84 -10.54
CA ILE A 193 -14.29 6.93 -11.11
C ILE A 193 -13.72 7.42 -12.44
N ALA A 194 -12.39 7.50 -12.56
CA ALA A 194 -11.73 7.98 -13.78
C ALA A 194 -11.80 7.00 -14.95
N TYR A 195 -11.91 5.68 -14.71
CA TYR A 195 -11.69 4.64 -15.71
C TYR A 195 -12.78 3.57 -15.81
N GLU A 196 -13.73 3.51 -14.88
CA GLU A 196 -14.86 2.57 -14.92
C GLU A 196 -16.19 3.29 -15.25
N ASP A 197 -17.10 2.59 -15.89
CA ASP A 197 -18.51 3.00 -16.00
C ASP A 197 -19.24 2.64 -14.70
N VAL A 198 -19.86 3.63 -14.07
CA VAL A 198 -20.47 3.50 -12.74
C VAL A 198 -21.60 2.46 -12.70
N LEU A 199 -22.36 2.32 -13.83
CA LEU A 199 -23.49 1.42 -13.91
C LEU A 199 -23.05 -0.03 -14.17
N THR A 200 -22.26 -0.24 -15.22
CA THR A 200 -21.96 -1.57 -15.76
C THR A 200 -20.68 -2.18 -15.22
N ARG A 201 -19.84 -1.39 -14.54
CA ARG A 201 -18.55 -1.81 -13.98
C ARG A 201 -17.49 -2.23 -15.01
N VAL A 202 -17.81 -2.24 -16.30
CA VAL A 202 -16.78 -2.29 -17.34
C VAL A 202 -16.04 -0.97 -17.40
N HIS A 203 -14.97 -0.90 -18.17
CA HIS A 203 -14.26 0.37 -18.33
C HIS A 203 -15.15 1.44 -19.00
N ASN A 204 -14.77 2.70 -18.83
CA ASN A 204 -15.37 3.80 -19.58
C ASN A 204 -14.58 4.09 -20.87
N ARG A 205 -15.11 5.02 -21.68
CA ARG A 205 -14.50 5.46 -22.92
C ARG A 205 -13.05 5.90 -22.77
N ARG A 206 -12.75 6.63 -21.69
CA ARG A 206 -11.40 7.15 -21.44
C ARG A 206 -10.36 6.04 -21.27
N TYR A 207 -10.72 4.97 -20.58
CA TYR A 207 -9.79 3.86 -20.36
C TYR A 207 -9.48 3.09 -21.64
N ILE A 208 -10.48 2.78 -22.47
CA ILE A 208 -10.25 2.04 -23.71
C ILE A 208 -9.43 2.86 -24.71
N GLU A 209 -9.59 4.18 -24.75
CA GLU A 209 -8.74 5.07 -25.55
C GLU A 209 -7.27 5.00 -25.09
N LEU A 210 -7.00 5.03 -23.78
CA LEU A 210 -5.65 4.85 -23.23
C LEU A 210 -5.08 3.47 -23.53
N ALA A 211 -5.87 2.41 -23.38
CA ALA A 211 -5.44 1.05 -23.66
C ALA A 211 -5.11 0.85 -25.16
N PHE A 212 -5.85 1.54 -26.02
CA PHE A 212 -5.55 1.54 -27.45
C PHE A 212 -4.20 2.21 -27.76
N GLU A 213 -3.92 3.37 -27.16
CA GLU A 213 -2.63 4.04 -27.28
C GLU A 213 -1.47 3.16 -26.76
N GLU A 214 -1.69 2.40 -25.68
CA GLU A 214 -0.71 1.42 -25.22
C GLU A 214 -0.43 0.32 -26.25
N CYS A 215 -1.46 -0.17 -26.97
CA CYS A 215 -1.27 -1.14 -28.06
C CYS A 215 -0.40 -0.55 -29.17
N LEU A 216 -0.60 0.71 -29.53
CA LEU A 216 0.23 1.40 -30.51
C LEU A 216 1.69 1.53 -30.04
N MET A 217 1.90 1.93 -28.76
CA MET A 217 3.24 2.04 -28.16
C MET A 217 3.97 0.70 -28.09
N ARG A 218 3.25 -0.40 -27.82
CA ARG A 218 3.79 -1.78 -27.81
C ARG A 218 4.00 -2.33 -29.21
N LYS A 219 3.62 -1.59 -30.25
CA LYS A 219 3.71 -1.99 -31.65
C LYS A 219 2.95 -3.29 -31.95
N GLU A 220 1.75 -3.39 -31.42
CA GLU A 220 0.91 -4.56 -31.67
C GLU A 220 0.61 -4.71 -33.17
N GLU A 221 0.98 -5.86 -33.72
CA GLU A 221 0.78 -6.14 -35.16
C GLU A 221 -0.69 -6.33 -35.53
N ARG A 222 -1.51 -6.68 -34.53
CA ARG A 222 -2.96 -6.85 -34.69
C ARG A 222 -3.68 -6.19 -33.53
N ILE A 223 -4.52 -5.24 -33.89
CA ILE A 223 -5.40 -4.55 -32.96
C ILE A 223 -6.80 -4.69 -33.51
N THR A 224 -7.68 -5.35 -32.79
CA THR A 224 -9.07 -5.48 -33.20
C THR A 224 -9.95 -4.67 -32.24
N VAL A 225 -10.85 -3.89 -32.81
CA VAL A 225 -11.91 -3.17 -32.07
C VAL A 225 -13.26 -3.72 -32.53
N ILE A 226 -14.07 -4.10 -31.54
CA ILE A 226 -15.49 -4.42 -31.74
C ILE A 226 -16.30 -3.25 -31.20
N ILE A 227 -17.26 -2.77 -31.98
CA ILE A 227 -18.30 -1.83 -31.53
C ILE A 227 -19.62 -2.57 -31.45
N SER A 228 -20.41 -2.26 -30.45
CA SER A 228 -21.74 -2.83 -30.28
C SER A 228 -22.76 -1.78 -29.86
N ASP A 229 -23.99 -1.96 -30.30
CA ASP A 229 -25.16 -1.15 -30.01
C ASP A 229 -26.33 -2.07 -29.68
N LEU A 230 -27.07 -1.79 -28.62
CA LEU A 230 -28.22 -2.59 -28.21
C LEU A 230 -29.45 -2.23 -29.04
N ASP A 231 -29.93 -3.18 -29.82
CA ASP A 231 -31.05 -2.97 -30.73
C ASP A 231 -32.34 -2.67 -29.93
N LYS A 232 -33.03 -1.57 -30.28
CA LYS A 232 -34.29 -1.15 -29.67
C LYS A 232 -34.21 -0.85 -28.17
N PHE A 233 -33.04 -0.52 -27.65
CA PHE A 233 -32.86 -0.22 -26.23
C PHE A 233 -33.74 0.93 -25.74
N LYS A 234 -33.94 1.96 -26.58
CA LYS A 234 -34.88 3.04 -26.27
C LYS A 234 -36.31 2.55 -26.09
N GLU A 235 -36.80 1.65 -27.00
CA GLU A 235 -38.13 1.07 -26.90
C GLU A 235 -38.30 0.25 -25.60
N ALA A 236 -37.25 -0.47 -25.18
CA ALA A 236 -37.24 -1.19 -23.92
C ALA A 236 -37.33 -0.24 -22.73
N ASN A 237 -36.59 0.87 -22.72
CA ASN A 237 -36.68 1.90 -21.70
C ASN A 237 -38.08 2.53 -21.62
N ASP A 238 -38.65 2.88 -22.78
CA ASP A 238 -39.97 3.53 -22.87
C ASP A 238 -41.09 2.58 -22.40
N THR A 239 -40.92 1.27 -22.60
CA THR A 239 -41.93 0.24 -22.26
C THR A 239 -41.80 -0.23 -20.81
N PHE A 240 -40.59 -0.48 -20.32
CA PHE A 240 -40.34 -1.15 -19.04
C PHE A 240 -39.68 -0.24 -17.99
N GLY A 241 -39.37 1.00 -18.37
CA GLY A 241 -38.73 1.99 -17.51
C GLY A 241 -37.20 1.87 -17.44
N HIS A 242 -36.55 2.97 -17.07
CA HIS A 242 -35.08 3.08 -17.02
C HIS A 242 -34.41 2.05 -16.10
N ALA A 243 -35.06 1.65 -14.99
CA ALA A 243 -34.49 0.63 -14.10
C ALA A 243 -34.36 -0.75 -14.78
N THR A 244 -35.20 -1.05 -15.78
CA THR A 244 -35.06 -2.25 -16.60
C THR A 244 -33.97 -2.08 -17.64
N GLY A 245 -33.84 -0.90 -18.25
CA GLY A 245 -32.74 -0.58 -19.15
C GLY A 245 -31.38 -0.69 -18.46
N ASP A 246 -31.28 -0.19 -17.23
CA ASP A 246 -30.05 -0.33 -16.43
C ASP A 246 -29.66 -1.80 -16.22
N LYS A 247 -30.63 -2.67 -15.92
CA LYS A 247 -30.37 -4.11 -15.80
C LYS A 247 -29.90 -4.74 -17.11
N ILE A 248 -30.48 -4.35 -18.23
CA ILE A 248 -30.08 -4.81 -19.57
C ILE A 248 -28.62 -4.42 -19.85
N LEU A 249 -28.24 -3.18 -19.55
CA LEU A 249 -26.88 -2.70 -19.73
C LEU A 249 -25.86 -3.46 -18.84
N ILE A 250 -26.20 -3.71 -17.59
CA ILE A 250 -25.37 -4.50 -16.65
C ILE A 250 -25.22 -5.92 -17.19
N GLU A 251 -26.32 -6.57 -17.57
CA GLU A 251 -26.30 -7.95 -18.05
C GLU A 251 -25.50 -8.09 -19.35
N PHE A 252 -25.60 -7.11 -20.26
CA PHE A 252 -24.80 -7.10 -21.47
C PHE A 252 -23.31 -6.94 -21.19
N GLY A 253 -22.95 -6.04 -20.25
CA GLY A 253 -21.57 -5.91 -19.76
C GLY A 253 -21.03 -7.23 -19.18
N ASP A 254 -21.84 -7.93 -18.37
CA ASP A 254 -21.49 -9.23 -17.79
C ASP A 254 -21.28 -10.31 -18.88
N ILE A 255 -22.10 -10.31 -19.93
CA ILE A 255 -21.95 -11.21 -21.09
C ILE A 255 -20.64 -10.94 -21.80
N LEU A 256 -20.29 -9.68 -22.04
CA LEU A 256 -19.01 -9.32 -22.66
C LEU A 256 -17.84 -9.79 -21.79
N MET A 257 -17.87 -9.53 -20.49
CA MET A 257 -16.83 -9.97 -19.55
C MET A 257 -16.67 -11.49 -19.49
N LYS A 258 -17.77 -12.24 -19.61
CA LYS A 258 -17.77 -13.71 -19.60
C LYS A 258 -17.16 -14.31 -20.88
N ILE A 259 -17.38 -13.70 -22.04
CA ILE A 259 -17.06 -14.29 -23.36
C ILE A 259 -15.72 -13.80 -23.87
N MET A 260 -15.36 -12.56 -23.61
CA MET A 260 -14.10 -12.00 -24.09
C MET A 260 -12.89 -12.57 -23.35
N PRO A 261 -11.74 -12.71 -24.01
CA PRO A 261 -10.52 -13.20 -23.35
C PRO A 261 -10.03 -12.20 -22.30
N GLU A 262 -9.24 -12.68 -21.32
CA GLU A 262 -8.68 -11.83 -20.24
C GLU A 262 -7.87 -10.63 -20.74
N SER A 263 -7.28 -10.74 -21.93
CA SER A 263 -6.52 -9.64 -22.53
C SER A 263 -7.40 -8.55 -23.15
N ALA A 264 -8.73 -8.77 -23.20
CA ALA A 264 -9.66 -7.81 -23.76
C ALA A 264 -9.88 -6.62 -22.83
N VAL A 265 -9.99 -5.42 -23.41
CA VAL A 265 -10.48 -4.25 -22.69
C VAL A 265 -11.92 -3.98 -23.15
N ILE A 266 -12.86 -4.10 -22.24
CA ILE A 266 -14.29 -3.90 -22.47
C ILE A 266 -14.69 -2.55 -21.89
N ALA A 267 -15.34 -1.69 -22.68
CA ALA A 267 -15.74 -0.38 -22.23
C ALA A 267 -17.17 -0.02 -22.72
N ARG A 268 -17.88 0.72 -21.88
CA ARG A 268 -19.09 1.42 -22.30
C ARG A 268 -18.71 2.82 -22.77
N ILE A 269 -18.98 3.14 -24.04
CA ILE A 269 -18.52 4.36 -24.69
C ILE A 269 -19.65 5.39 -24.92
N GLY A 270 -20.90 4.96 -24.76
CA GLY A 270 -22.10 5.77 -24.92
C GLY A 270 -23.26 5.23 -24.10
N GLY A 271 -24.49 5.68 -24.37
CA GLY A 271 -25.70 5.25 -23.66
C GLY A 271 -25.89 3.73 -23.67
N ASP A 272 -26.04 3.16 -24.84
CA ASP A 272 -26.20 1.71 -25.12
C ASP A 272 -25.06 1.14 -26.00
N GLU A 273 -24.01 1.92 -26.18
CA GLU A 273 -22.85 1.58 -26.99
C GLU A 273 -21.71 1.03 -26.12
N PHE A 274 -21.15 -0.12 -26.54
CA PHE A 274 -19.97 -0.71 -25.94
C PHE A 274 -18.88 -0.91 -26.99
N ALA A 275 -17.63 -0.85 -26.53
CA ALA A 275 -16.47 -1.16 -27.34
C ALA A 275 -15.63 -2.24 -26.67
N VAL A 276 -15.04 -3.11 -27.45
CA VAL A 276 -14.09 -4.13 -26.97
C VAL A 276 -12.80 -4.00 -27.78
N LEU A 277 -11.69 -3.79 -27.09
CA LEU A 277 -10.34 -3.79 -27.66
C LEU A 277 -9.71 -5.17 -27.43
N LEU A 278 -9.21 -5.78 -28.49
CA LEU A 278 -8.63 -7.12 -28.52
C LEU A 278 -7.21 -7.08 -29.09
N PRO A 279 -6.18 -6.90 -28.25
CA PRO A 279 -4.79 -6.98 -28.72
C PRO A 279 -4.44 -8.39 -29.20
N GLY A 280 -3.76 -8.49 -30.36
CA GLY A 280 -3.28 -9.76 -30.92
C GLY A 280 -4.36 -10.66 -31.56
N VAL A 281 -5.65 -10.33 -31.42
CA VAL A 281 -6.75 -11.16 -31.92
C VAL A 281 -7.09 -10.78 -33.37
N PRO A 282 -7.10 -11.73 -34.32
CA PRO A 282 -7.48 -11.46 -35.70
C PRO A 282 -9.00 -11.33 -35.88
N GLU A 283 -9.42 -10.68 -36.98
CA GLU A 283 -10.83 -10.35 -37.23
C GLU A 283 -11.74 -11.58 -37.30
N ASN A 284 -11.29 -12.67 -37.88
CA ASN A 284 -12.08 -13.91 -37.93
C ASN A 284 -12.37 -14.50 -36.51
N GLN A 285 -11.44 -14.38 -35.57
CA GLN A 285 -11.69 -14.77 -34.18
C GLN A 285 -12.64 -13.81 -33.51
N ALA A 286 -12.51 -12.50 -33.74
CA ALA A 286 -13.45 -11.51 -33.22
C ALA A 286 -14.88 -11.77 -33.71
N GLU A 287 -15.06 -12.18 -34.96
CA GLU A 287 -16.35 -12.57 -35.50
C GLU A 287 -16.95 -13.80 -34.80
N PHE A 288 -16.12 -14.78 -34.39
CA PHE A 288 -16.60 -15.90 -33.56
C PHE A 288 -17.04 -15.41 -32.19
N LEU A 289 -16.28 -14.53 -31.54
CA LEU A 289 -16.64 -13.95 -30.25
C LEU A 289 -17.97 -13.19 -30.34
N ILE A 290 -18.20 -12.43 -31.40
CA ILE A 290 -19.48 -11.75 -31.67
C ILE A 290 -20.63 -12.74 -31.71
N LYS A 291 -20.47 -13.87 -32.42
CA LYS A 291 -21.51 -14.92 -32.48
C LYS A 291 -21.80 -15.54 -31.13
N PHE A 292 -20.75 -15.74 -30.29
CA PHE A 292 -20.94 -16.24 -28.92
C PHE A 292 -21.70 -15.24 -28.04
N VAL A 293 -21.38 -13.94 -28.13
CA VAL A 293 -22.14 -12.89 -27.41
C VAL A 293 -23.61 -12.93 -27.81
N GLN A 294 -23.93 -12.96 -29.10
CA GLN A 294 -25.30 -13.01 -29.58
C GLN A 294 -26.06 -14.30 -29.16
N ALA A 295 -25.35 -15.44 -29.16
CA ALA A 295 -25.89 -16.71 -28.66
C ALA A 295 -26.17 -16.66 -27.16
N GLU A 296 -25.28 -16.10 -26.35
CA GLU A 296 -25.50 -15.99 -24.91
C GLU A 296 -26.67 -15.04 -24.58
N MET A 297 -26.80 -13.92 -25.28
CA MET A 297 -27.96 -13.03 -25.15
C MET A 297 -29.28 -13.78 -25.43
N THR A 298 -29.31 -14.64 -26.46
CA THR A 298 -30.47 -15.47 -26.80
C THR A 298 -30.73 -16.51 -25.71
N LEU A 299 -29.72 -17.17 -25.18
CA LEU A 299 -29.83 -18.17 -24.12
C LEU A 299 -30.36 -17.58 -22.81
N LYS A 300 -30.04 -16.33 -22.54
CA LYS A 300 -30.52 -15.59 -21.36
C LYS A 300 -31.92 -14.95 -21.58
N ASP A 301 -32.51 -15.11 -22.76
CA ASP A 301 -33.79 -14.53 -23.11
C ASP A 301 -33.87 -13.01 -22.88
N MET A 302 -32.77 -12.32 -23.30
CA MET A 302 -32.71 -10.87 -23.14
C MET A 302 -33.76 -10.16 -23.99
N TRP A 303 -34.37 -9.12 -23.45
CA TRP A 303 -35.38 -8.30 -24.13
C TRP A 303 -34.90 -7.59 -25.38
N VAL A 304 -33.59 -7.40 -25.50
CA VAL A 304 -32.94 -6.72 -26.63
C VAL A 304 -31.92 -7.64 -27.26
N THR A 305 -31.68 -7.43 -28.56
CA THR A 305 -30.54 -8.00 -29.25
C THR A 305 -29.39 -6.97 -29.34
N ALA A 306 -28.21 -7.38 -29.74
CA ALA A 306 -27.14 -6.47 -30.03
C ALA A 306 -26.65 -6.61 -31.48
N SER A 307 -26.37 -5.46 -32.09
CA SER A 307 -25.65 -5.37 -33.34
C SER A 307 -24.17 -5.13 -33.03
N LEU A 308 -23.29 -5.91 -33.64
CA LEU A 308 -21.84 -5.81 -33.38
C LEU A 308 -21.09 -5.80 -34.73
N GLY A 309 -20.02 -5.02 -34.79
CA GLY A 309 -19.09 -4.97 -35.92
C GLY A 309 -17.65 -4.95 -35.44
N ALA A 310 -16.77 -5.63 -36.16
CA ALA A 310 -15.34 -5.72 -35.84
C ALA A 310 -14.47 -5.15 -36.93
N TYR A 311 -13.40 -4.51 -36.53
CA TYR A 311 -12.34 -4.06 -37.44
C TYR A 311 -10.97 -4.38 -36.84
N THR A 312 -10.07 -4.92 -37.72
CA THR A 312 -8.71 -5.28 -37.35
C THR A 312 -7.72 -4.55 -38.25
N ASP A 313 -6.70 -3.97 -37.64
CA ASP A 313 -5.56 -3.39 -38.33
C ASP A 313 -4.30 -3.49 -37.46
N SER A 314 -3.17 -2.96 -37.94
CA SER A 314 -1.92 -2.93 -37.19
C SER A 314 -1.57 -1.51 -36.69
N TYR A 315 -0.61 -1.43 -35.76
CA TYR A 315 -0.06 -0.13 -35.34
C TYR A 315 0.52 0.69 -36.51
N GLN A 316 0.90 0.05 -37.63
CA GLN A 316 1.46 0.70 -38.82
C GLN A 316 0.40 1.44 -39.66
N SER A 317 -0.89 1.21 -39.38
CA SER A 317 -1.97 1.87 -40.13
C SER A 317 -2.07 3.37 -39.85
N HIS A 318 -1.40 3.86 -38.82
CA HIS A 318 -1.45 5.24 -38.32
C HIS A 318 -2.87 5.75 -38.02
N LYS A 319 -3.82 4.83 -37.79
CA LYS A 319 -5.20 5.14 -37.37
C LYS A 319 -5.28 5.24 -35.86
N ASN A 320 -6.09 6.14 -35.40
CA ASN A 320 -6.41 6.28 -33.97
C ASN A 320 -7.64 5.43 -33.58
N PHE A 321 -7.99 5.44 -32.29
CA PHE A 321 -9.15 4.69 -31.80
C PHE A 321 -10.47 5.09 -32.48
N VAL A 322 -10.66 6.37 -32.77
CA VAL A 322 -11.87 6.88 -33.42
C VAL A 322 -12.01 6.34 -34.84
N ASP A 323 -10.89 6.24 -35.57
CA ASP A 323 -10.86 5.66 -36.92
C ASP A 323 -11.25 4.18 -36.89
N PHE A 324 -10.74 3.41 -35.94
CA PHE A 324 -11.11 2.01 -35.74
C PHE A 324 -12.59 1.86 -35.42
N CYS A 325 -13.11 2.68 -34.51
CA CYS A 325 -14.54 2.68 -34.18
C CYS A 325 -15.42 3.00 -35.39
N ALA A 326 -15.06 4.02 -36.18
CA ALA A 326 -15.84 4.41 -37.34
C ALA A 326 -15.92 3.31 -38.39
N ILE A 327 -14.82 2.56 -38.61
CA ILE A 327 -14.81 1.46 -39.58
C ILE A 327 -15.60 0.24 -39.02
N ALA A 328 -15.43 -0.07 -37.72
CA ALA A 328 -16.19 -1.14 -37.09
C ALA A 328 -17.70 -0.84 -37.07
N ASP A 329 -18.07 0.40 -36.78
CA ASP A 329 -19.47 0.87 -36.80
C ASP A 329 -20.12 0.71 -38.16
N LYS A 330 -19.39 1.08 -39.24
CA LYS A 330 -19.87 0.86 -40.61
C LYS A 330 -20.17 -0.61 -40.89
N LYS A 331 -19.29 -1.54 -40.45
CA LYS A 331 -19.53 -2.99 -40.59
C LYS A 331 -20.70 -3.46 -39.73
N MET A 332 -20.86 -2.92 -38.53
CA MET A 332 -22.02 -3.19 -37.66
C MET A 332 -23.32 -2.79 -38.37
N TYR A 333 -23.35 -1.60 -38.98
CA TYR A 333 -24.54 -1.10 -39.66
C TYR A 333 -24.90 -1.94 -40.93
N GLU A 334 -23.90 -2.37 -41.72
CA GLU A 334 -24.09 -3.28 -42.83
C GLU A 334 -24.72 -4.61 -42.38
N ASN A 335 -24.27 -5.17 -41.24
CA ASN A 335 -24.84 -6.37 -40.65
C ASN A 335 -26.27 -6.15 -40.12
N LYS A 336 -26.59 -4.98 -39.57
CA LYS A 336 -27.92 -4.59 -39.11
C LYS A 336 -28.92 -4.49 -40.23
N SER A 337 -28.51 -3.90 -41.37
CA SER A 337 -29.36 -3.74 -42.56
C SER A 337 -29.73 -5.10 -43.18
N GLN A 338 -28.76 -6.03 -43.28
CA GLN A 338 -29.03 -7.39 -43.77
C GLN A 338 -29.99 -8.20 -42.89
N LYS A 339 -30.04 -7.94 -41.56
CA LYS A 339 -31.03 -8.56 -40.66
C LYS A 339 -32.42 -7.95 -40.83
N GLY A 340 -32.53 -6.66 -41.16
CA GLY A 340 -33.80 -5.96 -41.41
C GLY A 340 -34.50 -6.38 -42.70
N GLU A 341 -33.77 -6.76 -43.75
CA GLU A 341 -34.33 -7.25 -45.02
C GLU A 341 -34.81 -8.70 -44.94
N ARG A 342 -34.51 -9.46 -43.89
CA ARG A 342 -34.93 -10.85 -43.69
C ARG A 342 -36.16 -10.99 -42.74
N ARG A 343 -36.78 -9.89 -42.36
CA ARG A 343 -38.07 -9.83 -41.63
C ARG A 343 -39.14 -9.23 -42.55
#